data_145c012b6c1e92a77110b9ef36134317
#
_entry.id   145c012b6c1e92a77110b9ef36134317
#
_cell.length_a   1.000
_cell.length_b   1.000
_cell.length_c   1.000
_cell.angle_alpha   90.00
_cell.angle_beta   90.00
_cell.angle_gamma   90.00
#
_symmetry.space_group_name_H-M   'P 1'
#
loop_
_entity.id
_entity.type
_entity.pdbx_description
1 polymer ?
#
loop_
_entity_poly.entity_id
_entity_poly.type
_entity_poly.pdbx_seq_one_letter_code
_entity_poly.pdbx_strand_id
1 'polypeptide(L)'
;TNGLKGYTFHKLAIDIIGRATGTKPSICDNTDSLFVDIYHTLLGNKDFKNSIVEYFIDYQSNEADWEQRKNERREKLSEQKNVQLKAMCPDMDGRAIYVRSEQEQKICFVLSSLGVRFRYEEAYEHQLADEMHSQYRPDFSIYFEQNGVTKRIYLEHFGVDEHGLVPAWFAKDKNITYEEANQKYNDGITWKKAAHEKFGT
;
A
#
# COMPACT_ATOMS: atom_id res chain seq x y z
N THR A 1 -36.50 -9.69 43.78
CA THR A 1 -35.80 -8.53 43.17
C THR A 1 -35.31 -8.94 41.78
N ASN A 2 -36.13 -8.67 40.74
CA ASN A 2 -35.71 -8.79 39.37
C ASN A 2 -34.64 -7.73 39.08
N GLY A 3 -33.36 -8.09 39.25
CA GLY A 3 -32.25 -7.21 38.98
C GLY A 3 -32.15 -6.95 37.50
N LEU A 4 -32.22 -5.70 37.08
CA LEU A 4 -31.86 -5.23 35.76
C LEU A 4 -30.41 -5.67 35.47
N LYS A 5 -30.21 -6.50 34.43
CA LYS A 5 -28.88 -6.86 33.94
C LYS A 5 -28.47 -5.86 32.87
N GLY A 6 -27.45 -5.06 33.15
CA GLY A 6 -26.82 -4.20 32.16
C GLY A 6 -25.90 -5.03 31.22
N TYR A 7 -26.03 -4.80 29.92
CA TYR A 7 -25.18 -5.41 28.89
C TYR A 7 -24.53 -4.31 28.03
N THR A 8 -23.28 -4.53 27.63
CA THR A 8 -22.74 -3.81 26.47
C THR A 8 -23.41 -4.34 25.20
N PHE A 9 -23.51 -3.54 24.15
CA PHE A 9 -24.06 -3.99 22.86
C PHE A 9 -23.39 -5.27 22.33
N HIS A 10 -22.08 -5.39 22.45
CA HIS A 10 -21.34 -6.58 22.05
C HIS A 10 -21.75 -7.82 22.85
N LYS A 11 -21.88 -7.70 24.16
CA LYS A 11 -22.30 -8.82 25.00
C LYS A 11 -23.75 -9.21 24.72
N LEU A 12 -24.62 -8.25 24.46
CA LEU A 12 -26.01 -8.51 24.08
C LEU A 12 -26.08 -9.27 22.74
N ALA A 13 -25.29 -8.83 21.73
CA ALA A 13 -25.23 -9.50 20.44
C ALA A 13 -24.74 -10.95 20.56
N ILE A 14 -23.69 -11.20 21.33
CA ILE A 14 -23.16 -12.55 21.60
C ILE A 14 -24.20 -13.44 22.26
N ASP A 15 -24.94 -12.90 23.23
CA ASP A 15 -26.02 -13.66 23.94
C ASP A 15 -27.21 -13.96 23.01
N ILE A 16 -27.59 -13.01 22.13
CA ILE A 16 -28.67 -13.24 21.14
C ILE A 16 -28.25 -14.32 20.14
N ILE A 17 -27.03 -14.21 19.56
CA ILE A 17 -26.52 -15.22 18.63
C ILE A 17 -26.43 -16.58 19.30
N GLY A 18 -25.85 -16.66 20.49
CA GLY A 18 -25.74 -17.90 21.25
C GLY A 18 -27.08 -18.58 21.52
N ARG A 19 -28.13 -17.81 21.80
CA ARG A 19 -29.49 -18.34 21.96
C ARG A 19 -30.10 -18.80 20.65
N ALA A 20 -29.86 -18.09 19.56
CA ALA A 20 -30.41 -18.42 18.25
C ALA A 20 -29.73 -19.65 17.61
N THR A 21 -28.42 -19.81 17.81
CA THR A 21 -27.63 -20.89 17.19
C THR A 21 -27.35 -22.07 18.10
N GLY A 22 -27.70 -21.98 19.40
CA GLY A 22 -27.38 -22.99 20.40
C GLY A 22 -25.90 -23.05 20.82
N THR A 23 -25.04 -22.24 20.21
CA THR A 23 -23.60 -22.19 20.50
C THR A 23 -23.14 -20.75 20.70
N LYS A 24 -22.31 -20.54 21.73
CA LYS A 24 -21.75 -19.21 21.96
C LYS A 24 -20.71 -18.89 20.89
N PRO A 25 -20.88 -17.80 20.12
CA PRO A 25 -19.92 -17.44 19.08
C PRO A 25 -18.56 -17.07 19.71
N SER A 26 -17.48 -17.42 19.04
CA SER A 26 -16.15 -16.90 19.35
C SER A 26 -15.98 -15.50 18.77
N ILE A 27 -15.26 -14.64 19.48
CA ILE A 27 -14.86 -13.33 18.96
C ILE A 27 -13.65 -13.57 18.06
N CYS A 28 -13.69 -13.02 16.87
CA CYS A 28 -12.53 -13.01 15.99
C CYS A 28 -11.58 -11.89 16.42
N ASP A 29 -10.44 -12.25 16.99
CA ASP A 29 -9.43 -11.28 17.43
C ASP A 29 -8.54 -10.80 16.27
N ASN A 30 -8.58 -11.48 15.11
CA ASN A 30 -7.80 -11.15 13.92
C ASN A 30 -8.73 -10.79 12.74
N THR A 31 -9.42 -9.66 12.89
CA THR A 31 -10.36 -9.15 11.86
C THR A 31 -9.67 -8.81 10.54
N ASP A 32 -8.41 -8.36 10.60
CA ASP A 32 -7.65 -7.97 9.41
C ASP A 32 -7.35 -9.18 8.53
N SER A 33 -6.91 -10.29 9.13
CA SER A 33 -6.68 -11.54 8.40
C SER A 33 -7.96 -12.10 7.81
N LEU A 34 -9.05 -12.11 8.60
CA LEU A 34 -10.36 -12.56 8.13
C LEU A 34 -10.88 -11.70 6.98
N PHE A 35 -10.69 -10.38 7.05
CA PHE A 35 -11.08 -9.48 5.97
C PHE A 35 -10.31 -9.79 4.68
N VAL A 36 -9.00 -9.99 4.77
CA VAL A 36 -8.16 -10.35 3.64
C VAL A 36 -8.61 -11.68 3.01
N ASP A 37 -8.90 -12.70 3.82
CA ASP A 37 -9.35 -14.02 3.33
C ASP A 37 -10.71 -13.92 2.62
N ILE A 38 -11.67 -13.18 3.21
CA ILE A 38 -12.98 -12.92 2.60
C ILE A 38 -12.81 -12.17 1.29
N TYR A 39 -11.99 -11.13 1.29
CA TYR A 39 -11.73 -10.31 0.11
C TYR A 39 -11.12 -11.15 -1.03
N HIS A 40 -10.11 -11.98 -0.74
CA HIS A 40 -9.53 -12.90 -1.72
C HIS A 40 -10.55 -13.89 -2.28
N THR A 41 -11.45 -14.40 -1.42
CA THR A 41 -12.55 -15.27 -1.86
C THR A 41 -13.48 -14.55 -2.81
N LEU A 42 -13.87 -13.30 -2.48
CA LEU A 42 -14.76 -12.48 -3.30
C LEU A 42 -14.13 -12.06 -4.63
N LEU A 43 -12.81 -11.91 -4.71
CA LEU A 43 -12.09 -11.64 -5.95
C LEU A 43 -12.20 -12.78 -6.99
N GLY A 44 -12.62 -13.97 -6.59
CA GLY A 44 -13.04 -15.03 -7.52
C GLY A 44 -14.29 -14.67 -8.33
N ASN A 45 -15.12 -13.75 -7.82
CA ASN A 45 -16.31 -13.26 -8.49
C ASN A 45 -15.98 -12.08 -9.42
N LYS A 46 -16.33 -12.22 -10.71
CA LYS A 46 -16.05 -11.19 -11.75
C LYS A 46 -16.77 -9.86 -11.47
N ASP A 47 -18.02 -9.93 -11.00
CA ASP A 47 -18.82 -8.72 -10.74
C ASP A 47 -18.26 -7.94 -9.55
N PHE A 48 -17.82 -8.65 -8.50
CA PHE A 48 -17.15 -8.03 -7.38
C PHE A 48 -15.84 -7.34 -7.80
N LYS A 49 -15.02 -8.00 -8.66
CA LYS A 49 -13.80 -7.36 -9.22
C LYS A 49 -14.13 -6.08 -9.98
N ASN A 50 -15.13 -6.10 -10.83
CA ASN A 50 -15.56 -4.93 -11.60
C ASN A 50 -16.00 -3.81 -10.66
N SER A 51 -16.83 -4.12 -9.66
CA SER A 51 -17.28 -3.12 -8.67
C SER A 51 -16.12 -2.50 -7.88
N ILE A 52 -15.09 -3.27 -7.55
CA ILE A 52 -13.88 -2.74 -6.89
C ILE A 52 -13.11 -1.79 -7.83
N VAL A 53 -12.96 -2.16 -9.11
CA VAL A 53 -12.29 -1.31 -10.10
C VAL A 53 -13.08 0.00 -10.30
N GLU A 54 -14.41 -0.08 -10.47
CA GLU A 54 -15.30 1.08 -10.57
C GLU A 54 -15.20 1.97 -9.34
N TYR A 55 -15.23 1.40 -8.14
CA TYR A 55 -15.06 2.15 -6.89
C TYR A 55 -13.74 2.93 -6.86
N PHE A 56 -12.63 2.30 -7.26
CA PHE A 56 -11.34 3.00 -7.30
C PHE A 56 -11.30 4.10 -8.36
N ILE A 57 -11.90 3.87 -9.53
CA ILE A 57 -11.99 4.89 -10.60
C ILE A 57 -12.82 6.07 -10.09
N ASP A 58 -14.00 5.84 -9.57
CA ASP A 58 -14.91 6.88 -9.09
C ASP A 58 -14.37 7.61 -7.86
N TYR A 59 -13.69 6.89 -6.96
CA TYR A 59 -13.11 7.47 -5.76
C TYR A 59 -11.90 8.38 -6.07
N GLN A 60 -11.13 8.06 -7.11
CA GLN A 60 -10.03 8.90 -7.58
C GLN A 60 -10.52 10.10 -8.41
N SER A 61 -11.72 10.03 -9.00
CA SER A 61 -12.26 11.14 -9.79
C SER A 61 -12.84 12.30 -8.94
N ASN A 62 -13.05 12.11 -7.63
CA ASN A 62 -13.51 13.16 -6.71
C ASN A 62 -12.32 13.82 -5.99
N GLU A 63 -11.49 14.55 -6.75
CA GLU A 63 -10.21 15.11 -6.29
C GLU A 63 -10.31 16.09 -5.09
N ALA A 64 -11.33 16.92 -5.02
CA ALA A 64 -11.39 18.00 -4.03
C ALA A 64 -11.55 17.50 -2.57
N ASP A 65 -12.41 16.51 -2.33
CA ASP A 65 -12.63 15.92 -1.00
C ASP A 65 -11.45 15.02 -0.56
N TRP A 66 -10.76 14.46 -1.54
CA TRP A 66 -9.63 13.58 -1.32
C TRP A 66 -8.36 14.35 -0.94
N GLU A 67 -8.09 15.48 -1.59
CA GLU A 67 -6.94 16.33 -1.26
C GLU A 67 -7.05 16.92 0.15
N GLN A 68 -8.24 17.33 0.58
CA GLN A 68 -8.43 17.85 1.92
C GLN A 68 -8.16 16.77 2.98
N ARG A 69 -8.72 15.57 2.84
CA ARG A 69 -8.49 14.44 3.76
C ARG A 69 -7.05 13.94 3.72
N LYS A 70 -6.40 14.00 2.56
CA LYS A 70 -5.00 13.65 2.36
C LYS A 70 -4.07 14.64 3.08
N ASN A 71 -4.39 15.93 3.04
CA ASN A 71 -3.63 16.98 3.71
C ASN A 71 -3.79 16.90 5.24
N GLU A 72 -4.99 16.70 5.75
CA GLU A 72 -5.26 16.50 7.17
C GLU A 72 -4.57 15.24 7.75
N ARG A 73 -4.50 14.16 6.98
CA ARG A 73 -3.76 12.95 7.36
C ARG A 73 -2.24 13.15 7.30
N ARG A 74 -1.75 13.88 6.28
CA ARG A 74 -0.33 14.20 6.15
C ARG A 74 0.18 15.07 7.29
N GLU A 75 -0.59 16.05 7.73
CA GLU A 75 -0.23 16.87 8.90
C GLU A 75 -0.09 16.00 10.16
N LYS A 76 -0.98 15.04 10.37
CA LYS A 76 -0.90 14.09 11.50
C LYS A 76 0.27 13.11 11.39
N LEU A 77 0.67 12.73 10.18
CA LEU A 77 1.80 11.81 9.94
C LEU A 77 3.15 12.53 9.89
N SER A 78 3.19 13.81 9.48
CA SER A 78 4.43 14.60 9.46
C SER A 78 4.96 14.92 10.86
N GLU A 79 4.11 14.90 11.87
CA GLU A 79 4.52 14.99 13.28
C GLU A 79 5.26 13.74 13.76
N GLN A 80 5.15 12.62 13.05
CA GLN A 80 5.81 11.35 13.37
C GLN A 80 6.87 11.03 12.32
N LYS A 81 8.07 11.57 12.49
CA LYS A 81 9.24 11.26 11.64
C LYS A 81 9.49 9.74 11.62
N ASN A 82 9.52 9.13 10.43
CA ASN A 82 9.86 7.72 10.17
C ASN A 82 8.80 6.66 10.54
N VAL A 83 7.51 6.93 10.43
CA VAL A 83 6.50 5.87 10.57
C VAL A 83 6.51 4.99 9.33
N GLN A 84 6.97 3.76 9.49
CA GLN A 84 6.76 2.72 8.50
C GLN A 84 5.32 2.20 8.64
N LEU A 85 4.56 2.25 7.56
CA LEU A 85 3.19 1.71 7.52
C LEU A 85 3.26 0.22 7.21
N LYS A 86 2.63 -0.60 8.06
CA LYS A 86 2.51 -2.02 7.78
C LYS A 86 1.52 -2.22 6.63
N ALA A 87 1.94 -2.90 5.56
CA ALA A 87 1.02 -3.32 4.51
C ALA A 87 0.06 -4.38 5.03
N MET A 88 -1.16 -4.41 4.48
CA MET A 88 -2.20 -5.37 4.87
C MET A 88 -1.98 -6.76 4.26
N CYS A 89 -0.96 -6.93 3.44
CA CYS A 89 -0.60 -8.17 2.78
C CYS A 89 0.88 -8.49 2.97
N PRO A 90 1.26 -9.78 2.99
CA PRO A 90 2.67 -10.18 2.91
C PRO A 90 3.20 -10.05 1.47
N ASP A 91 4.51 -10.16 1.31
CA ASP A 91 5.15 -10.36 0.01
C ASP A 91 4.95 -11.79 -0.51
N MET A 92 5.49 -12.09 -1.69
CA MET A 92 5.39 -13.43 -2.30
C MET A 92 6.05 -14.55 -1.47
N ASP A 93 6.91 -14.22 -0.52
CA ASP A 93 7.58 -15.16 0.38
C ASP A 93 6.86 -15.27 1.75
N GLY A 94 5.72 -14.61 1.92
CA GLY A 94 4.95 -14.58 3.16
C GLY A 94 5.51 -13.64 4.24
N ARG A 95 6.41 -12.73 3.87
CA ARG A 95 7.02 -11.77 4.80
C ARG A 95 6.17 -10.54 4.96
N ALA A 96 6.07 -10.02 6.19
CA ALA A 96 5.41 -8.75 6.45
C ALA A 96 6.14 -7.60 5.73
N ILE A 97 5.37 -6.75 5.06
CA ILE A 97 5.88 -5.58 4.35
C ILE A 97 5.64 -4.33 5.19
N TYR A 98 6.65 -3.48 5.28
CA TYR A 98 6.58 -2.15 5.90
C TYR A 98 6.95 -1.12 4.85
N VAL A 99 5.99 -0.29 4.47
CA VAL A 99 6.11 0.71 3.40
C VAL A 99 6.33 2.11 3.95
N ARG A 100 6.85 3.02 3.12
CA ARG A 100 7.18 4.40 3.50
C ARG A 100 6.05 5.39 3.24
N SER A 101 5.04 5.00 2.46
CA SER A 101 3.93 5.87 2.11
C SER A 101 2.59 5.13 2.06
N GLU A 102 1.49 5.89 2.21
CA GLU A 102 0.14 5.34 2.03
C GLU A 102 -0.10 4.88 0.59
N GLN A 103 0.54 5.52 -0.38
CA GLN A 103 0.44 5.14 -1.79
C GLN A 103 1.06 3.77 -2.03
N GLU A 104 2.26 3.53 -1.49
CA GLU A 104 2.90 2.20 -1.55
C GLU A 104 2.06 1.14 -0.83
N GLN A 105 1.43 1.49 0.31
CA GLN A 105 0.51 0.58 1.00
C GLN A 105 -0.68 0.18 0.11
N LYS A 106 -1.25 1.14 -0.62
CA LYS A 106 -2.34 0.88 -1.58
C LYS A 106 -1.87 0.02 -2.75
N ILE A 107 -0.66 0.28 -3.27
CA ILE A 107 -0.07 -0.54 -4.35
C ILE A 107 0.12 -1.97 -3.87
N CYS A 108 0.68 -2.20 -2.68
CA CYS A 108 0.77 -3.54 -2.07
C CYS A 108 -0.60 -4.24 -2.05
N PHE A 109 -1.62 -3.53 -1.57
CA PHE A 109 -2.97 -4.08 -1.49
C PHE A 109 -3.53 -4.45 -2.88
N VAL A 110 -3.38 -3.58 -3.87
CA VAL A 110 -3.84 -3.85 -5.25
C VAL A 110 -3.09 -5.04 -5.85
N LEU A 111 -1.77 -5.06 -5.77
CA LEU A 111 -0.95 -6.16 -6.32
C LEU A 111 -1.35 -7.51 -5.68
N SER A 112 -1.47 -7.53 -4.36
CA SER A 112 -1.89 -8.74 -3.64
C SER A 112 -3.31 -9.17 -4.01
N SER A 113 -4.23 -8.22 -4.10
CA SER A 113 -5.64 -8.46 -4.47
C SER A 113 -5.80 -9.04 -5.87
N LEU A 114 -4.91 -8.66 -6.77
CA LEU A 114 -4.87 -9.21 -8.14
C LEU A 114 -4.10 -10.53 -8.23
N GLY A 115 -3.58 -11.05 -7.11
CA GLY A 115 -2.77 -12.26 -7.07
C GLY A 115 -1.41 -12.11 -7.75
N VAL A 116 -0.93 -10.88 -7.85
CA VAL A 116 0.38 -10.57 -8.45
C VAL A 116 1.48 -10.93 -7.43
N ARG A 117 2.47 -11.69 -7.88
CA ARG A 117 3.63 -12.05 -7.06
C ARG A 117 4.61 -10.90 -7.06
N PHE A 118 4.97 -10.35 -5.89
CA PHE A 118 5.88 -9.23 -5.80
C PHE A 118 6.74 -9.25 -4.53
N ARG A 119 7.83 -8.49 -4.55
CA ARG A 119 8.64 -8.11 -3.39
C ARG A 119 8.76 -6.60 -3.31
N TYR A 120 8.77 -6.08 -2.11
CA TYR A 120 8.93 -4.66 -1.82
C TYR A 120 10.41 -4.34 -1.53
N GLU A 121 10.94 -3.28 -2.14
CA GLU A 121 12.32 -2.79 -1.99
C GLU A 121 13.40 -3.89 -2.11
N GLU A 122 13.20 -4.86 -2.99
CA GLU A 122 14.24 -5.83 -3.31
C GLU A 122 15.41 -5.15 -4.03
N ALA A 123 16.64 -5.58 -3.74
CA ALA A 123 17.80 -5.02 -4.44
C ALA A 123 17.69 -5.28 -5.95
N TYR A 124 17.93 -4.22 -6.73
CA TYR A 124 18.00 -4.33 -8.19
C TYR A 124 19.08 -5.35 -8.59
N GLU A 125 18.82 -6.11 -9.65
CA GLU A 125 19.68 -7.23 -10.05
C GLU A 125 21.07 -6.82 -10.55
N HIS A 126 21.22 -5.56 -10.98
CA HIS A 126 22.50 -5.02 -11.39
C HIS A 126 23.10 -4.15 -10.29
N GLN A 127 24.42 -4.27 -10.09
CA GLN A 127 25.13 -3.45 -9.12
C GLN A 127 25.22 -2.01 -9.64
N LEU A 128 24.55 -1.09 -8.93
CA LEU A 128 24.52 0.35 -9.27
C LEU A 128 25.08 1.23 -8.14
N ALA A 129 25.51 0.64 -7.02
CA ALA A 129 26.14 1.40 -5.95
C ALA A 129 27.46 2.01 -6.43
N ASP A 130 27.61 3.32 -6.22
CA ASP A 130 28.83 4.09 -6.48
C ASP A 130 29.08 5.07 -5.32
N GLU A 131 30.01 5.98 -5.48
CA GLU A 131 30.34 6.98 -4.45
C GLU A 131 29.18 7.94 -4.12
N MET A 132 28.25 8.12 -5.05
CA MET A 132 27.13 9.06 -4.96
C MET A 132 25.80 8.37 -4.63
N HIS A 133 25.67 7.08 -4.98
CA HIS A 133 24.42 6.33 -4.89
C HIS A 133 24.60 5.02 -4.15
N SER A 134 23.69 4.74 -3.23
CA SER A 134 23.56 3.40 -2.64
C SER A 134 22.97 2.43 -3.67
N GLN A 135 23.07 1.11 -3.38
CA GLN A 135 22.45 0.09 -4.23
C GLN A 135 20.96 0.39 -4.44
N TYR A 136 20.57 0.44 -5.70
CA TYR A 136 19.21 0.71 -6.12
C TYR A 136 18.25 -0.38 -5.65
N ARG A 137 17.10 0.04 -5.16
CA ARG A 137 15.99 -0.81 -4.75
C ARG A 137 14.72 -0.22 -5.34
N PRO A 138 14.18 -0.81 -6.42
CA PRO A 138 12.87 -0.46 -6.93
C PRO A 138 11.80 -0.62 -5.86
N ASP A 139 10.75 0.20 -5.89
CA ASP A 139 9.66 0.07 -4.92
C ASP A 139 9.05 -1.33 -4.96
N PHE A 140 8.83 -1.88 -6.15
CA PHE A 140 8.30 -3.23 -6.32
C PHE A 140 9.03 -3.99 -7.43
N SER A 141 9.43 -5.24 -7.13
CA SER A 141 9.82 -6.25 -8.10
C SER A 141 8.65 -7.20 -8.31
N ILE A 142 8.10 -7.26 -9.52
CA ILE A 142 6.93 -8.07 -9.89
C ILE A 142 7.40 -9.29 -10.67
N TYR A 143 6.91 -10.47 -10.30
CA TYR A 143 7.29 -11.75 -10.87
C TYR A 143 6.13 -12.42 -11.58
N PHE A 144 6.37 -12.89 -12.80
CA PHE A 144 5.38 -13.61 -13.60
C PHE A 144 6.04 -14.71 -14.43
N GLU A 145 5.24 -15.71 -14.80
CA GLU A 145 5.69 -16.80 -15.67
C GLU A 145 5.33 -16.50 -17.12
N GLN A 146 6.33 -16.61 -18.00
CA GLN A 146 6.13 -16.51 -19.44
C GLN A 146 6.89 -17.64 -20.15
N ASN A 147 6.18 -18.51 -20.86
CA ASN A 147 6.75 -19.67 -21.57
C ASN A 147 7.59 -20.59 -20.67
N GLY A 148 7.17 -20.80 -19.42
CA GLY A 148 7.88 -21.62 -18.43
C GLY A 148 9.13 -20.98 -17.83
N VAL A 149 9.34 -19.69 -18.09
CA VAL A 149 10.44 -18.91 -17.52
C VAL A 149 9.87 -17.83 -16.60
N THR A 150 10.35 -17.78 -15.37
CA THR A 150 10.04 -16.68 -14.45
C THR A 150 10.71 -15.42 -14.94
N LYS A 151 9.92 -14.39 -15.20
CA LYS A 151 10.38 -13.05 -15.55
C LYS A 151 10.11 -12.08 -14.42
N ARG A 152 10.87 -10.99 -14.40
CA ARG A 152 10.74 -9.90 -13.44
C ARG A 152 10.59 -8.59 -14.18
N ILE A 153 9.69 -7.73 -13.70
CA ILE A 153 9.58 -6.32 -14.09
C ILE A 153 9.58 -5.48 -12.83
N TYR A 154 9.86 -4.19 -12.98
CA TYR A 154 9.93 -3.26 -11.88
C TYR A 154 8.82 -2.22 -11.97
N LEU A 155 8.29 -1.83 -10.83
CA LEU A 155 7.33 -0.75 -10.70
C LEU A 155 7.86 0.24 -9.68
N GLU A 156 7.90 1.51 -10.07
CA GLU A 156 8.28 2.64 -9.24
C GLU A 156 7.09 3.57 -9.06
N HIS A 157 6.88 4.02 -7.84
CA HIS A 157 5.91 5.05 -7.52
C HIS A 157 6.61 6.38 -7.29
N PHE A 158 6.54 7.27 -8.26
CA PHE A 158 7.13 8.60 -8.12
C PHE A 158 6.17 9.56 -7.40
N GLY A 159 6.65 10.17 -6.32
CA GLY A 159 5.90 11.13 -5.53
C GLY A 159 5.86 12.53 -6.16
N VAL A 160 5.50 12.62 -7.44
CA VAL A 160 5.34 13.88 -8.19
C VAL A 160 3.93 14.00 -8.74
N ASP A 161 3.50 15.23 -9.00
CA ASP A 161 2.24 15.52 -9.67
C ASP A 161 2.35 15.34 -11.20
N GLU A 162 1.27 15.67 -11.93
CA GLU A 162 1.20 15.60 -13.39
C GLU A 162 2.18 16.53 -14.12
N HIS A 163 2.70 17.55 -13.41
CA HIS A 163 3.72 18.49 -13.93
C HIS A 163 5.14 18.09 -13.54
N GLY A 164 5.31 16.95 -12.85
CA GLY A 164 6.61 16.47 -12.36
C GLY A 164 7.12 17.21 -11.13
N LEU A 165 6.24 17.88 -10.39
CA LEU A 165 6.59 18.64 -9.20
C LEU A 165 6.39 17.85 -7.93
N VAL A 166 7.37 17.94 -7.01
CA VAL A 166 7.26 17.33 -5.68
C VAL A 166 6.31 18.13 -4.78
N PRO A 167 5.67 17.50 -3.78
CA PRO A 167 4.90 18.21 -2.77
C PRO A 167 5.75 19.25 -2.01
N ALA A 168 5.16 20.40 -1.68
CA ALA A 168 5.88 21.51 -1.04
C ALA A 168 6.55 21.15 0.31
N TRP A 169 6.03 20.16 1.03
CA TRP A 169 6.62 19.68 2.28
C TRP A 169 7.98 18.99 2.11
N PHE A 170 8.30 18.50 0.90
CA PHE A 170 9.59 17.87 0.58
C PHE A 170 10.77 18.82 0.80
N ALA A 171 10.58 20.10 0.47
CA ALA A 171 11.58 21.15 0.69
C ALA A 171 11.76 21.46 2.18
N LYS A 172 10.65 21.54 2.94
CA LYS A 172 10.67 21.84 4.37
C LYS A 172 11.40 20.76 5.18
N ASP A 173 11.12 19.50 4.90
CA ASP A 173 11.73 18.38 5.61
C ASP A 173 13.24 18.27 5.41
N LYS A 174 13.74 18.74 4.27
CA LYS A 174 15.17 18.72 3.92
C LYS A 174 15.89 20.02 4.14
N ASN A 175 15.17 21.07 4.57
CA ASN A 175 15.69 22.42 4.75
C ASN A 175 16.44 22.96 3.51
N ILE A 176 15.85 22.75 2.33
CA ILE A 176 16.33 23.21 1.03
C ILE A 176 15.24 24.02 0.33
N THR A 177 15.57 24.72 -0.74
CA THR A 177 14.56 25.43 -1.55
C THR A 177 13.64 24.46 -2.28
N TYR A 178 12.47 24.96 -2.70
CA TYR A 178 11.52 24.12 -3.44
C TYR A 178 12.08 23.70 -4.81
N GLU A 179 12.81 24.62 -5.46
CA GLU A 179 13.48 24.34 -6.73
C GLU A 179 14.55 23.27 -6.59
N GLU A 180 15.37 23.34 -5.56
CA GLU A 180 16.39 22.32 -5.25
C GLU A 180 15.74 20.96 -4.95
N ALA A 181 14.62 20.96 -4.23
CA ALA A 181 13.90 19.71 -3.95
C ALA A 181 13.36 19.06 -5.23
N ASN A 182 12.75 19.85 -6.13
CA ASN A 182 12.27 19.38 -7.42
C ASN A 182 13.41 18.87 -8.30
N GLN A 183 14.49 19.64 -8.43
CA GLN A 183 15.64 19.25 -9.24
C GLN A 183 16.22 17.93 -8.76
N LYS A 184 16.55 17.83 -7.49
CA LYS A 184 17.15 16.63 -6.90
C LYS A 184 16.26 15.38 -7.05
N TYR A 185 14.94 15.55 -6.92
CA TYR A 185 14.02 14.43 -7.07
C TYR A 185 13.93 13.96 -8.53
N ASN A 186 13.84 14.89 -9.48
CA ASN A 186 13.78 14.57 -10.90
C ASN A 186 15.11 14.02 -11.44
N ASP A 187 16.26 14.47 -10.91
CA ASP A 187 17.55 13.86 -11.21
C ASP A 187 17.58 12.38 -10.77
N GLY A 188 17.03 12.07 -9.59
CA GLY A 188 16.87 10.69 -9.14
C GLY A 188 15.96 9.84 -10.05
N ILE A 189 14.83 10.41 -10.51
CA ILE A 189 13.96 9.74 -11.50
C ILE A 189 14.71 9.45 -12.79
N THR A 190 15.44 10.44 -13.28
CA THR A 190 16.23 10.34 -14.53
C THR A 190 17.30 9.26 -14.41
N TRP A 191 18.02 9.22 -13.28
CA TRP A 191 19.01 8.19 -13.00
C TRP A 191 18.41 6.77 -12.98
N LYS A 192 17.25 6.59 -12.31
CA LYS A 192 16.54 5.30 -12.28
C LYS A 192 16.12 4.86 -13.68
N LYS A 193 15.53 5.76 -14.48
CA LYS A 193 15.12 5.47 -15.85
C LYS A 193 16.29 5.07 -16.72
N ALA A 194 17.41 5.81 -16.62
CA ALA A 194 18.64 5.48 -17.37
C ALA A 194 19.22 4.12 -16.97
N ALA A 195 19.09 3.72 -15.70
CA ALA A 195 19.50 2.39 -15.26
C ALA A 195 18.67 1.30 -15.93
N HIS A 196 17.34 1.44 -15.96
CA HIS A 196 16.44 0.49 -16.62
C HIS A 196 16.67 0.43 -18.13
N GLU A 197 16.85 1.57 -18.79
CA GLU A 197 17.21 1.64 -20.23
C GLU A 197 18.52 0.92 -20.54
N LYS A 198 19.54 1.17 -19.73
CA LYS A 198 20.88 0.56 -19.90
C LYS A 198 20.83 -0.98 -19.84
N PHE A 199 19.99 -1.54 -18.99
CA PHE A 199 19.93 -2.99 -18.77
C PHE A 199 18.73 -3.66 -19.44
N GLY A 200 17.83 -2.89 -20.06
CA GLY A 200 16.66 -3.44 -20.75
C GLY A 200 15.60 -4.04 -19.82
N THR A 201 15.42 -3.44 -18.65
CA THR A 201 14.52 -3.93 -17.59
C THR A 201 13.35 -2.99 -17.33
#